data_641b425328ff9bf20934dd13a1e5787c
#
_entry.id   641b425328ff9bf20934dd13a1e5787c
#
_cell.length_a   1.000
_cell.length_b   1.000
_cell.length_c   1.000
_cell.angle_alpha   90.00
_cell.angle_beta   90.00
_cell.angle_gamma   90.00
#
_symmetry.space_group_name_H-M   'P 1'
#
loop_
_entity.id
_entity.type
_entity.pdbx_description
1 polymer ?
#
loop_
_entity_poly.entity_id
_entity_poly.type
_entity_poly.pdbx_seq_one_letter_code
_entity_poly.pdbx_strand_id
1 'polypeptide(L)'
;FYANEVFVGAHFQKSEDIKFRELSICYSYLDEWVNISGFNIQYPDKSEVVIKYKQPEPIQASIGEDCKMFIDFQVTIVQKEASIKQRTYIRIEPSVEKSLEEYWNIMRNIQNFLSLGVTEPVYPLTITGITEANNSPVEIYYHSPEISKVPKTLCMLFTFKDISDRFEILLKNWFENADTLGPVYDLYFGTLYNPRMYLQHQFLSLIQAIEAYHRRKFE
;
A
#
# COMPACT_ATOMS: atom_id res chain seq x y z
N PHE A 1 -11.03 6.96 26.92
CA PHE A 1 -9.76 6.41 26.44
C PHE A 1 -9.79 6.43 24.93
N TYR A 2 -8.82 7.08 24.30
CA TYR A 2 -8.59 7.00 22.86
C TYR A 2 -7.37 6.11 22.68
N ALA A 3 -7.55 4.96 22.04
CA ALA A 3 -6.44 4.11 21.62
C ALA A 3 -6.04 4.53 20.20
N ASN A 4 -4.74 4.72 19.96
CA ASN A 4 -4.24 4.98 18.61
C ASN A 4 -4.29 3.70 17.77
N GLU A 5 -4.03 2.56 18.41
CA GLU A 5 -3.99 1.24 17.78
C GLU A 5 -4.60 0.19 18.71
N VAL A 6 -5.24 -0.81 18.14
CA VAL A 6 -5.81 -1.96 18.84
C VAL A 6 -5.32 -3.23 18.16
N PHE A 7 -4.80 -4.18 18.94
CA PHE A 7 -4.30 -5.47 18.46
C PHE A 7 -5.30 -6.57 18.82
N VAL A 8 -5.65 -7.39 17.85
CA VAL A 8 -6.52 -8.56 18.03
C VAL A 8 -5.78 -9.80 17.56
N GLY A 9 -5.72 -10.82 18.41
CA GLY A 9 -5.02 -12.09 18.12
C GLY A 9 -3.69 -12.28 18.85
N ALA A 10 -3.18 -11.26 19.54
CA ALA A 10 -2.02 -11.35 20.42
C ALA A 10 -2.16 -10.47 21.66
N HIS A 11 -1.40 -10.82 22.70
CA HIS A 11 -1.26 -10.02 23.92
C HIS A 11 0.20 -9.59 24.07
N PHE A 12 0.43 -8.28 24.09
CA PHE A 12 1.75 -7.69 24.32
C PHE A 12 1.79 -7.10 25.73
N GLN A 13 2.85 -7.40 26.48
CA GLN A 13 3.00 -6.87 27.86
C GLN A 13 3.53 -5.44 27.85
N LYS A 14 4.39 -5.11 26.90
CA LYS A 14 5.01 -3.79 26.73
C LYS A 14 4.99 -3.40 25.24
N SER A 15 5.10 -2.10 24.98
CA SER A 15 5.21 -1.58 23.61
C SER A 15 6.45 -2.09 22.86
N GLU A 16 7.53 -2.36 23.57
CA GLU A 16 8.79 -2.89 23.03
C GLU A 16 8.66 -4.33 22.52
N ASP A 17 7.65 -5.08 23.01
CA ASP A 17 7.35 -6.44 22.61
C ASP A 17 6.53 -6.50 21.32
N ILE A 18 6.02 -5.36 20.82
CA ILE A 18 5.22 -5.27 19.59
C ILE A 18 6.15 -5.30 18.40
N LYS A 19 6.52 -6.50 17.97
CA LYS A 19 7.36 -6.75 16.81
C LYS A 19 6.75 -7.79 15.90
N PHE A 20 6.96 -7.62 14.62
CA PHE A 20 6.45 -8.50 13.58
C PHE A 20 7.57 -8.94 12.65
N ARG A 21 7.56 -10.22 12.25
CA ARG A 21 8.42 -10.76 11.20
C ARG A 21 7.85 -10.49 9.81
N GLU A 22 6.56 -10.29 9.71
CA GLU A 22 5.82 -10.05 8.48
C GLU A 22 4.64 -9.13 8.76
N LEU A 23 4.38 -8.23 7.84
CA LEU A 23 3.19 -7.38 7.85
C LEU A 23 2.52 -7.40 6.48
N SER A 24 1.21 -7.69 6.46
CA SER A 24 0.39 -7.65 5.26
C SER A 24 -0.61 -6.51 5.34
N ILE A 25 -0.64 -5.65 4.32
CA ILE A 25 -1.45 -4.45 4.26
C ILE A 25 -2.31 -4.44 3.00
N CYS A 26 -3.61 -4.22 3.17
CA CYS A 26 -4.49 -3.87 2.06
C CYS A 26 -4.59 -2.34 1.99
N TYR A 27 -4.12 -1.75 0.92
CA TYR A 27 -4.26 -0.32 0.68
C TYR A 27 -5.52 -0.02 -0.14
N SER A 28 -6.08 1.17 0.05
CA SER A 28 -7.12 1.68 -0.84
C SER A 28 -6.59 1.77 -2.27
N TYR A 29 -7.45 1.45 -3.24
CA TYR A 29 -7.15 1.50 -4.68
C TYR A 29 -6.01 0.60 -5.15
N LEU A 30 -5.51 -0.32 -4.30
CA LEU A 30 -4.42 -1.21 -4.65
C LEU A 30 -4.82 -2.19 -5.76
N ASP A 31 -6.06 -2.70 -5.71
CA ASP A 31 -6.60 -3.59 -6.74
C ASP A 31 -6.64 -2.90 -8.11
N GLU A 32 -7.09 -1.64 -8.15
CA GLU A 32 -7.18 -0.84 -9.37
C GLU A 32 -5.80 -0.42 -9.89
N TRP A 33 -4.87 -0.10 -8.99
CA TRP A 33 -3.52 0.30 -9.36
C TRP A 33 -2.70 -0.89 -9.89
N VAL A 34 -2.79 -2.06 -9.26
CA VAL A 34 -2.11 -3.28 -9.71
C VAL A 34 -2.75 -3.78 -11.00
N ASN A 35 -4.08 -3.73 -11.09
CA ASN A 35 -4.88 -4.10 -12.27
C ASN A 35 -4.55 -5.48 -12.85
N ILE A 36 -4.27 -6.47 -12.00
CA ILE A 36 -4.05 -7.86 -12.35
C ILE A 36 -5.22 -8.70 -11.83
N SER A 37 -5.89 -9.40 -12.73
CA SER A 37 -7.01 -10.26 -12.40
C SER A 37 -6.70 -11.71 -12.74
N GLY A 38 -7.00 -12.62 -11.80
CA GLY A 38 -6.97 -14.06 -12.02
C GLY A 38 -8.25 -14.62 -12.68
N PHE A 39 -9.25 -13.77 -12.89
CA PHE A 39 -10.54 -14.18 -13.45
C PHE A 39 -10.51 -14.26 -14.99
N ASN A 40 -11.05 -15.36 -15.50
CA ASN A 40 -11.41 -15.52 -16.91
C ASN A 40 -12.91 -15.82 -16.97
N ILE A 41 -13.69 -14.85 -17.48
CA ILE A 41 -15.14 -14.93 -17.56
C ILE A 41 -15.51 -15.15 -19.03
N GLN A 42 -16.23 -16.25 -19.31
CA GLN A 42 -16.68 -16.63 -20.63
C GLN A 42 -18.21 -16.70 -20.65
N TYR A 43 -18.79 -16.29 -21.75
CA TYR A 43 -20.23 -16.31 -22.01
C TYR A 43 -20.48 -17.24 -23.23
N PRO A 44 -20.50 -18.60 -23.04
CA PRO A 44 -20.68 -19.53 -24.12
C PRO A 44 -22.01 -19.32 -24.87
N ASP A 45 -23.07 -18.97 -24.12
CA ASP A 45 -24.37 -18.54 -24.68
C ASP A 45 -25.05 -17.53 -23.75
N LYS A 46 -26.29 -17.12 -24.04
CA LYS A 46 -27.06 -16.14 -23.25
C LYS A 46 -27.50 -16.64 -21.88
N SER A 47 -27.48 -17.96 -21.67
CA SER A 47 -27.96 -18.61 -20.43
C SER A 47 -26.82 -19.15 -19.56
N GLU A 48 -25.59 -19.14 -20.05
CA GLU A 48 -24.44 -19.73 -19.38
C GLU A 48 -23.30 -18.70 -19.16
N VAL A 49 -22.79 -18.68 -17.93
CA VAL A 49 -21.56 -17.93 -17.58
C VAL A 49 -20.58 -18.89 -16.95
N VAL A 50 -19.39 -19.01 -17.53
CA VAL A 50 -18.30 -19.82 -17.01
C VAL A 50 -17.24 -18.90 -16.41
N ILE A 51 -17.00 -19.03 -15.11
CA ILE A 51 -15.96 -18.28 -14.39
C ILE A 51 -14.83 -19.24 -14.04
N LYS A 52 -13.65 -18.99 -14.58
CA LYS A 52 -12.41 -19.69 -14.21
C LYS A 52 -11.54 -18.71 -13.44
N TYR A 53 -11.04 -19.14 -12.30
CA TYR A 53 -10.08 -18.36 -11.52
C TYR A 53 -8.75 -19.10 -11.43
N LYS A 54 -7.67 -18.40 -11.76
CA LYS A 54 -6.30 -18.82 -11.50
C LYS A 54 -5.61 -17.69 -10.74
N GLN A 55 -5.20 -17.98 -9.51
CA GLN A 55 -4.53 -16.97 -8.68
C GLN A 55 -3.25 -16.48 -9.39
N PRO A 56 -3.05 -15.17 -9.52
CA PRO A 56 -1.81 -14.61 -10.03
C PRO A 56 -0.63 -14.95 -9.11
N GLU A 57 0.55 -15.08 -9.69
CA GLU A 57 1.77 -15.26 -8.91
C GLU A 57 2.12 -13.98 -8.14
N PRO A 58 2.67 -14.10 -6.92
CA PRO A 58 3.16 -12.95 -6.16
C PRO A 58 4.24 -12.19 -6.92
N ILE A 59 4.22 -10.87 -6.80
CA ILE A 59 5.23 -10.00 -7.41
C ILE A 59 6.17 -9.55 -6.29
N GLN A 60 7.45 -9.88 -6.40
CA GLN A 60 8.47 -9.56 -5.41
C GLN A 60 9.28 -8.34 -5.85
N ALA A 61 9.62 -7.49 -4.89
CA ALA A 61 10.62 -6.42 -5.03
C ALA A 61 11.41 -6.27 -3.73
N SER A 62 12.63 -5.75 -3.83
CA SER A 62 13.48 -5.48 -2.66
C SER A 62 13.28 -4.04 -2.20
N ILE A 63 13.17 -3.84 -0.88
CA ILE A 63 13.13 -2.53 -0.22
C ILE A 63 14.37 -2.41 0.65
N GLY A 64 15.40 -1.74 0.14
CA GLY A 64 16.71 -1.73 0.79
C GLY A 64 17.40 -3.08 0.72
N GLU A 65 18.38 -3.30 1.63
CA GLU A 65 19.20 -4.52 1.62
C GLU A 65 18.54 -5.68 2.38
N ASP A 66 17.76 -5.37 3.41
CA ASP A 66 17.26 -6.36 4.39
C ASP A 66 15.75 -6.53 4.41
N CYS A 67 15.04 -6.04 3.40
CA CYS A 67 13.59 -6.12 3.40
C CYS A 67 13.05 -6.45 2.01
N LYS A 68 12.14 -7.42 1.96
CA LYS A 68 11.39 -7.79 0.76
C LYS A 68 9.96 -7.28 0.85
N MET A 69 9.44 -6.84 -0.27
CA MET A 69 8.04 -6.50 -0.46
C MET A 69 7.44 -7.44 -1.49
N PHE A 70 6.22 -7.87 -1.25
CA PHE A 70 5.44 -8.68 -2.18
C PHE A 70 4.10 -8.01 -2.45
N ILE A 71 3.66 -8.07 -3.69
CA ILE A 71 2.26 -7.83 -4.05
C ILE A 71 1.61 -9.21 -4.13
N ASP A 72 0.77 -9.52 -3.16
CA ASP A 72 0.10 -10.80 -3.02
C ASP A 72 -1.38 -10.71 -3.43
N PHE A 73 -1.92 -11.81 -3.91
CA PHE A 73 -3.31 -11.93 -4.32
C PHE A 73 -4.01 -12.97 -3.46
N GLN A 74 -5.07 -12.57 -2.79
CA GLN A 74 -5.88 -13.46 -1.97
C GLN A 74 -7.27 -13.62 -2.56
N VAL A 75 -7.76 -14.86 -2.62
CA VAL A 75 -9.12 -15.16 -3.07
C VAL A 75 -10.00 -15.56 -1.89
N THR A 76 -11.18 -15.00 -1.86
CA THR A 76 -12.24 -15.42 -0.93
C THR A 76 -13.41 -16.01 -1.73
N ILE A 77 -13.81 -17.23 -1.37
CA ILE A 77 -14.91 -17.97 -2.01
C ILE A 77 -16.04 -18.10 -1.01
N VAL A 78 -17.20 -17.56 -1.35
CA VAL A 78 -18.44 -17.71 -0.56
C VAL A 78 -19.39 -18.63 -1.33
N GLN A 79 -19.43 -19.89 -0.93
CA GLN A 79 -20.16 -20.95 -1.65
C GLN A 79 -21.67 -20.70 -1.70
N LYS A 80 -22.29 -20.22 -0.60
CA LYS A 80 -23.74 -19.99 -0.52
C LYS A 80 -24.24 -18.90 -1.46
N GLU A 81 -23.37 -17.94 -1.81
CA GLU A 81 -23.72 -16.81 -2.68
C GLU A 81 -23.05 -16.92 -4.05
N ALA A 82 -22.30 -18.00 -4.29
CA ALA A 82 -21.45 -18.15 -5.49
C ALA A 82 -20.59 -16.90 -5.77
N SER A 83 -20.07 -16.26 -4.73
CA SER A 83 -19.23 -15.06 -4.83
C SER A 83 -17.76 -15.43 -4.72
N ILE A 84 -16.97 -14.94 -5.66
CA ILE A 84 -15.50 -15.07 -5.66
C ILE A 84 -14.94 -13.68 -5.74
N LYS A 85 -14.11 -13.29 -4.74
CA LYS A 85 -13.47 -11.98 -4.66
C LYS A 85 -11.96 -12.16 -4.60
N GLN A 86 -11.23 -11.46 -5.46
CA GLN A 86 -9.79 -11.29 -5.36
C GLN A 86 -9.52 -9.97 -4.64
N ARG A 87 -8.54 -9.95 -3.74
CA ARG A 87 -7.97 -8.74 -3.13
C ARG A 87 -6.47 -8.79 -3.24
N THR A 88 -5.89 -7.63 -3.42
CA THR A 88 -4.45 -7.43 -3.49
C THR A 88 -3.93 -6.90 -2.15
N TYR A 89 -2.80 -7.44 -1.71
CA TYR A 89 -2.12 -7.05 -0.47
C TYR A 89 -0.68 -6.72 -0.76
N ILE A 90 -0.11 -5.83 0.02
CA ILE A 90 1.33 -5.65 0.09
C ILE A 90 1.81 -6.34 1.36
N ARG A 91 2.67 -7.32 1.20
CA ARG A 91 3.32 -8.04 2.28
C ARG A 91 4.78 -7.61 2.38
N ILE A 92 5.22 -7.30 3.59
CA ILE A 92 6.56 -6.81 3.91
C ILE A 92 7.23 -7.86 4.79
N GLU A 93 8.35 -8.39 4.33
CA GLU A 93 9.18 -9.37 5.03
C GLU A 93 10.59 -8.83 5.21
N PRO A 94 10.93 -8.26 6.36
CA PRO A 94 12.31 -7.94 6.71
C PRO A 94 13.09 -9.22 7.07
N SER A 95 14.40 -9.18 6.94
CA SER A 95 15.29 -10.28 7.35
C SER A 95 15.33 -10.50 8.87
N VAL A 96 15.04 -9.46 9.65
CA VAL A 96 14.91 -9.47 11.12
C VAL A 96 13.60 -8.81 11.48
N GLU A 97 12.90 -9.34 12.48
CA GLU A 97 11.65 -8.74 12.95
C GLU A 97 11.81 -7.25 13.28
N LYS A 98 10.79 -6.47 12.94
CA LYS A 98 10.76 -5.03 13.14
C LYS A 98 9.65 -4.62 14.11
N SER A 99 9.88 -3.52 14.79
CA SER A 99 8.86 -2.84 15.59
C SER A 99 7.77 -2.26 14.67
N LEU A 100 6.59 -2.04 15.22
CA LEU A 100 5.50 -1.41 14.48
C LEU A 100 5.86 0.00 13.98
N GLU A 101 6.67 0.75 14.73
CA GLU A 101 7.14 2.08 14.34
C GLU A 101 8.01 2.03 13.07
N GLU A 102 8.92 1.05 12.97
CA GLU A 102 9.72 0.84 11.76
C GLU A 102 8.85 0.47 10.57
N TYR A 103 7.82 -0.38 10.79
CA TYR A 103 6.85 -0.71 9.76
C TYR A 103 6.04 0.52 9.31
N TRP A 104 5.64 1.41 10.21
CA TRP A 104 4.95 2.65 9.84
C TRP A 104 5.76 3.51 8.88
N ASN A 105 7.08 3.57 9.04
CA ASN A 105 7.96 4.29 8.11
C ASN A 105 7.97 3.64 6.72
N ILE A 106 8.09 2.31 6.64
CA ILE A 106 8.03 1.57 5.37
C ILE A 106 6.65 1.76 4.72
N MET A 107 5.59 1.58 5.49
CA MET A 107 4.21 1.72 5.03
C MET A 107 3.92 3.11 4.47
N ARG A 108 4.43 4.17 5.13
CA ARG A 108 4.28 5.56 4.67
C ARG A 108 4.96 5.78 3.32
N ASN A 109 6.14 5.23 3.12
CA ASN A 109 6.85 5.32 1.85
C ASN A 109 6.10 4.60 0.71
N ILE A 110 5.57 3.40 0.98
CA ILE A 110 4.72 2.65 0.04
C ILE A 110 3.43 3.43 -0.24
N GLN A 111 2.78 3.92 0.79
CA GLN A 111 1.57 4.72 0.70
C GLN A 111 1.75 5.96 -0.19
N ASN A 112 2.86 6.68 -0.02
CA ASN A 112 3.21 7.83 -0.84
C ASN A 112 3.49 7.44 -2.29
N PHE A 113 4.21 6.35 -2.52
CA PHE A 113 4.46 5.83 -3.86
C PHE A 113 3.15 5.49 -4.59
N LEU A 114 2.24 4.78 -3.92
CA LEU A 114 0.91 4.46 -4.46
C LEU A 114 0.09 5.74 -4.70
N SER A 115 0.11 6.69 -3.75
CA SER A 115 -0.63 7.96 -3.88
C SER A 115 -0.13 8.79 -5.05
N LEU A 116 1.17 8.75 -5.35
CA LEU A 116 1.73 9.38 -6.55
C LEU A 116 1.17 8.71 -7.81
N GLY A 117 1.17 7.38 -7.86
CA GLY A 117 0.64 6.64 -9.01
C GLY A 117 -0.85 6.84 -9.22
N VAL A 118 -1.62 6.75 -8.15
CA VAL A 118 -3.09 6.88 -8.16
C VAL A 118 -3.55 8.33 -8.34
N THR A 119 -2.72 9.32 -7.96
CA THR A 119 -3.04 10.77 -7.89
C THR A 119 -4.11 11.13 -6.86
N GLU A 120 -4.40 10.24 -5.94
CA GLU A 120 -5.36 10.42 -4.85
C GLU A 120 -4.73 9.93 -3.54
N PRO A 121 -5.20 10.42 -2.37
CA PRO A 121 -4.75 9.92 -1.08
C PRO A 121 -5.02 8.43 -0.92
N VAL A 122 -3.98 7.63 -0.78
CA VAL A 122 -4.08 6.20 -0.50
C VAL A 122 -3.94 5.96 1.00
N TYR A 123 -4.73 5.06 1.55
CA TYR A 123 -4.71 4.72 2.98
C TYR A 123 -4.67 3.21 3.18
N PRO A 124 -3.96 2.70 4.20
CA PRO A 124 -4.12 1.32 4.62
C PRO A 124 -5.56 1.09 5.07
N LEU A 125 -6.18 -0.03 4.67
CA LEU A 125 -7.55 -0.43 5.04
C LEU A 125 -7.54 -1.52 6.09
N THR A 126 -6.66 -2.51 5.90
CA THR A 126 -6.43 -3.60 6.85
C THR A 126 -4.95 -3.83 7.01
N ILE A 127 -4.52 -4.10 8.24
CA ILE A 127 -3.15 -4.44 8.56
C ILE A 127 -3.19 -5.73 9.37
N THR A 128 -2.41 -6.72 8.95
CA THR A 128 -2.27 -8.00 9.64
C THR A 128 -0.80 -8.32 9.78
N GLY A 129 -0.36 -8.60 11.00
CA GLY A 129 1.03 -8.96 11.30
C GLY A 129 1.18 -10.39 11.78
N ILE A 130 2.35 -10.97 11.58
CA ILE A 130 2.74 -12.26 12.12
C ILE A 130 3.97 -12.04 13.01
N THR A 131 3.90 -12.48 14.27
CA THR A 131 5.01 -12.42 15.23
C THR A 131 5.85 -13.69 15.16
N GLU A 132 7.13 -13.63 15.61
CA GLU A 132 7.94 -14.86 15.73
C GLU A 132 7.37 -15.85 16.74
N ALA A 133 6.78 -15.36 17.82
CA ALA A 133 6.26 -16.18 18.91
C ALA A 133 5.00 -16.97 18.52
N ASN A 134 4.26 -16.50 17.52
CA ASN A 134 2.99 -17.11 17.12
C ASN A 134 2.76 -16.94 15.62
N ASN A 135 2.50 -18.04 14.92
CA ASN A 135 2.15 -18.03 13.51
C ASN A 135 0.70 -17.58 13.22
N SER A 136 -0.07 -17.29 14.26
CA SER A 136 -1.43 -16.78 14.09
C SER A 136 -1.40 -15.30 13.71
N PRO A 137 -2.26 -14.87 12.77
CA PRO A 137 -2.33 -13.47 12.37
C PRO A 137 -2.83 -12.58 13.51
N VAL A 138 -2.21 -11.42 13.65
CA VAL A 138 -2.58 -10.34 14.57
C VAL A 138 -3.17 -9.22 13.75
N GLU A 139 -4.45 -8.93 13.92
CA GLU A 139 -5.09 -7.79 13.26
C GLU A 139 -4.75 -6.51 14.01
N ILE A 140 -4.36 -5.47 13.25
CA ILE A 140 -4.00 -4.15 13.78
C ILE A 140 -5.04 -3.14 13.31
N TYR A 141 -5.84 -2.67 14.25
CA TYR A 141 -6.86 -1.65 14.02
C TYR A 141 -6.30 -0.27 14.36
N TYR A 142 -6.49 0.67 13.47
CA TYR A 142 -6.12 2.07 13.63
C TYR A 142 -7.15 2.95 12.92
N HIS A 143 -7.10 4.26 13.19
CA HIS A 143 -8.02 5.18 12.55
C HIS A 143 -7.66 5.41 11.08
N SER A 144 -8.52 4.96 10.18
CA SER A 144 -8.41 5.21 8.73
C SER A 144 -9.57 6.08 8.26
N PRO A 145 -9.34 7.05 7.36
CA PRO A 145 -10.41 7.84 6.77
C PRO A 145 -11.37 6.98 5.95
N GLU A 146 -12.62 7.40 5.86
CA GLU A 146 -13.61 6.78 5.00
C GLU A 146 -13.32 7.13 3.52
N ILE A 147 -13.35 6.10 2.66
CA ILE A 147 -13.06 6.21 1.24
C ILE A 147 -14.38 6.23 0.47
N SER A 148 -14.67 7.33 -0.19
CA SER A 148 -15.97 7.54 -0.85
C SER A 148 -15.99 7.27 -2.35
N LYS A 149 -14.84 7.26 -3.03
CA LYS A 149 -14.74 7.09 -4.49
C LYS A 149 -13.55 6.21 -4.86
N VAL A 150 -13.77 5.33 -5.83
CA VAL A 150 -12.69 4.57 -6.49
C VAL A 150 -12.28 5.33 -7.75
N PRO A 151 -11.00 5.75 -7.89
CA PRO A 151 -10.53 6.46 -9.07
C PRO A 151 -10.53 5.52 -10.28
N LYS A 152 -10.79 6.09 -11.45
CA LYS A 152 -10.66 5.33 -12.70
C LYS A 152 -9.19 5.13 -13.03
N THR A 153 -8.80 3.93 -13.42
CA THR A 153 -7.43 3.60 -13.82
C THR A 153 -6.85 4.56 -14.88
N LEU A 154 -7.69 5.03 -15.81
CA LEU A 154 -7.29 6.02 -16.83
C LEU A 154 -6.93 7.41 -16.27
N CYS A 155 -7.32 7.71 -15.02
CA CYS A 155 -6.99 8.97 -14.36
C CYS A 155 -5.72 8.87 -13.49
N MET A 156 -5.14 7.69 -13.36
CA MET A 156 -3.90 7.47 -12.62
C MET A 156 -2.70 7.99 -13.42
N LEU A 157 -1.69 8.49 -12.72
CA LEU A 157 -0.43 8.94 -13.34
C LEU A 157 0.32 7.75 -13.93
N PHE A 158 0.34 6.64 -13.19
CA PHE A 158 0.81 5.34 -13.66
C PHE A 158 0.17 4.22 -12.83
N THR A 159 0.05 3.04 -13.46
CA THR A 159 -0.37 1.79 -12.80
C THR A 159 0.83 0.85 -12.66
N PHE A 160 0.69 -0.24 -11.93
CA PHE A 160 1.72 -1.29 -11.89
C PHE A 160 2.07 -1.79 -13.29
N LYS A 161 1.06 -1.96 -14.15
CA LYS A 161 1.26 -2.44 -15.52
C LYS A 161 2.18 -1.52 -16.34
N ASP A 162 2.11 -0.22 -16.13
CA ASP A 162 2.93 0.77 -16.86
C ASP A 162 4.40 0.74 -16.44
N ILE A 163 4.70 0.23 -15.25
CA ILE A 163 6.05 0.21 -14.66
C ILE A 163 6.57 -1.19 -14.36
N SER A 164 5.83 -2.24 -14.71
CA SER A 164 6.10 -3.64 -14.32
C SER A 164 7.51 -4.12 -14.68
N ASP A 165 8.03 -3.70 -15.83
CA ASP A 165 9.38 -4.00 -16.33
C ASP A 165 10.51 -3.33 -15.53
N ARG A 166 10.20 -2.27 -14.80
CA ARG A 166 11.14 -1.45 -14.01
C ARG A 166 10.72 -1.29 -12.55
N PHE A 167 9.71 -2.02 -12.11
CA PHE A 167 9.08 -1.83 -10.81
C PHE A 167 10.10 -1.88 -9.65
N GLU A 168 10.94 -2.92 -9.63
CA GLU A 168 11.94 -3.07 -8.57
C GLU A 168 12.94 -1.90 -8.53
N ILE A 169 13.43 -1.48 -9.70
CA ILE A 169 14.37 -0.35 -9.80
C ILE A 169 13.71 0.95 -9.34
N LEU A 170 12.47 1.21 -9.75
CA LEU A 170 11.75 2.41 -9.35
C LEU A 170 11.46 2.42 -7.86
N LEU A 171 11.03 1.28 -7.30
CA LEU A 171 10.76 1.16 -5.89
C LEU A 171 12.04 1.32 -5.05
N LYS A 172 13.14 0.69 -5.47
CA LYS A 172 14.45 0.84 -4.83
C LYS A 172 14.88 2.31 -4.81
N ASN A 173 14.86 2.98 -5.97
CA ASN A 173 15.20 4.40 -6.06
C ASN A 173 14.29 5.28 -5.20
N TRP A 174 13.01 4.94 -5.10
CA TRP A 174 12.07 5.65 -4.26
C TRP A 174 12.46 5.60 -2.78
N PHE A 175 12.80 4.42 -2.28
CA PHE A 175 13.21 4.23 -0.89
C PHE A 175 14.59 4.84 -0.61
N GLU A 176 15.56 4.67 -1.49
CA GLU A 176 16.92 5.23 -1.34
C GLU A 176 16.94 6.76 -1.29
N ASN A 177 16.02 7.42 -2.01
CA ASN A 177 15.90 8.86 -2.01
C ASN A 177 14.92 9.42 -0.97
N ALA A 178 14.27 8.57 -0.18
CA ALA A 178 13.23 9.01 0.76
C ALA A 178 13.74 10.03 1.79
N ASP A 179 14.95 9.83 2.33
CA ASP A 179 15.55 10.76 3.30
C ASP A 179 15.95 12.08 2.64
N THR A 180 16.60 12.00 1.47
CA THR A 180 17.04 13.19 0.72
C THR A 180 15.85 14.03 0.24
N LEU A 181 14.80 13.38 -0.25
CA LEU A 181 13.60 14.03 -0.78
C LEU A 181 12.48 14.18 0.26
N GLY A 182 12.73 13.82 1.52
CA GLY A 182 11.73 13.92 2.59
C GLY A 182 10.97 15.24 2.62
N PRO A 183 11.64 16.42 2.64
CA PRO A 183 10.94 17.71 2.60
C PRO A 183 10.12 17.96 1.33
N VAL A 184 10.47 17.35 0.20
CA VAL A 184 9.66 17.40 -1.03
C VAL A 184 8.41 16.57 -0.86
N TYR A 185 8.55 15.37 -0.30
CA TYR A 185 7.43 14.47 0.00
C TYR A 185 6.47 15.10 0.99
N ASP A 186 6.97 15.68 2.08
CA ASP A 186 6.15 16.32 3.10
C ASP A 186 5.32 17.48 2.52
N LEU A 187 5.91 18.31 1.68
CA LEU A 187 5.21 19.43 1.04
C LEU A 187 4.18 18.94 0.01
N TYR A 188 4.54 17.99 -0.85
CA TYR A 188 3.66 17.48 -1.90
C TYR A 188 2.51 16.66 -1.31
N PHE A 189 2.83 15.63 -0.53
CA PHE A 189 1.82 14.75 0.04
C PHE A 189 1.01 15.45 1.14
N GLY A 190 1.59 16.42 1.86
CA GLY A 190 0.86 17.27 2.78
C GLY A 190 -0.29 18.03 2.12
N THR A 191 -0.14 18.44 0.87
CA THR A 191 -1.24 19.03 0.10
C THR A 191 -2.24 17.99 -0.37
N LEU A 192 -1.76 16.83 -0.83
CA LEU A 192 -2.60 15.75 -1.34
C LEU A 192 -3.52 15.17 -0.25
N TYR A 193 -2.97 14.92 0.95
CA TYR A 193 -3.72 14.37 2.10
C TYR A 193 -4.60 15.40 2.81
N ASN A 194 -4.49 16.68 2.45
CA ASN A 194 -5.30 17.76 3.03
C ASN A 194 -6.14 18.50 1.98
N PRO A 195 -7.20 17.88 1.43
CA PRO A 195 -8.00 18.48 0.35
C PRO A 195 -8.77 19.73 0.76
N ARG A 196 -8.84 20.03 2.08
CA ARG A 196 -9.50 21.24 2.62
C ARG A 196 -8.54 22.42 2.81
N MET A 197 -7.29 22.29 2.41
CA MET A 197 -6.31 23.36 2.47
C MET A 197 -6.72 24.50 1.51
N TYR A 198 -6.56 25.76 1.92
CA TYR A 198 -6.78 26.91 1.06
C TYR A 198 -5.87 26.85 -0.19
N LEU A 199 -6.41 27.22 -1.33
CA LEU A 199 -5.72 27.16 -2.63
C LEU A 199 -4.36 27.90 -2.62
N GLN A 200 -4.26 29.04 -1.93
CA GLN A 200 -3.01 29.78 -1.78
C GLN A 200 -1.94 28.97 -1.05
N HIS A 201 -2.32 28.23 0.02
CA HIS A 201 -1.39 27.39 0.76
C HIS A 201 -0.98 26.17 -0.06
N GLN A 202 -1.91 25.54 -0.79
CA GLN A 202 -1.59 24.46 -1.71
C GLN A 202 -0.56 24.92 -2.76
N PHE A 203 -0.82 26.06 -3.40
CA PHE A 203 0.08 26.64 -4.40
C PHE A 203 1.47 26.90 -3.82
N LEU A 204 1.57 27.56 -2.67
CA LEU A 204 2.85 27.86 -2.02
C LEU A 204 3.61 26.58 -1.64
N SER A 205 2.91 25.58 -1.08
CA SER A 205 3.53 24.29 -0.72
C SER A 205 4.08 23.57 -1.94
N LEU A 206 3.34 23.57 -3.06
CA LEU A 206 3.78 22.92 -4.30
C LEU A 206 4.97 23.65 -4.94
N ILE A 207 5.00 24.99 -4.93
CA ILE A 207 6.17 25.77 -5.39
C ILE A 207 7.39 25.46 -4.51
N GLN A 208 7.23 25.45 -3.19
CA GLN A 208 8.31 25.09 -2.27
C GLN A 208 8.79 23.65 -2.48
N ALA A 209 7.88 22.71 -2.79
CA ALA A 209 8.26 21.33 -3.12
C ALA A 209 9.14 21.26 -4.37
N ILE A 210 8.78 22.00 -5.44
CA ILE A 210 9.56 22.07 -6.68
C ILE A 210 10.94 22.71 -6.41
N GLU A 211 11.00 23.79 -5.66
CA GLU A 211 12.24 24.45 -5.29
C GLU A 211 13.14 23.53 -4.44
N ALA A 212 12.58 22.87 -3.44
CA ALA A 212 13.30 21.91 -2.61
C ALA A 212 13.82 20.72 -3.43
N TYR A 213 13.05 20.21 -4.39
CA TYR A 213 13.49 19.17 -5.31
C TYR A 213 14.66 19.63 -6.17
N HIS A 214 14.56 20.84 -6.77
CA HIS A 214 15.63 21.40 -7.60
C HIS A 214 16.94 21.51 -6.83
N ARG A 215 16.91 22.10 -5.64
CA ARG A 215 18.11 22.26 -4.81
C ARG A 215 18.76 20.91 -4.45
N ARG A 216 17.97 19.90 -4.08
CA ARG A 216 18.50 18.58 -3.68
C ARG A 216 18.98 17.71 -4.83
N LYS A 217 18.51 17.99 -6.04
CA LYS A 217 18.86 17.20 -7.23
C LYS A 217 20.01 17.80 -8.02
N PHE A 218 20.18 19.14 -7.99
CA PHE A 218 21.07 19.87 -8.91
C PHE A 218 22.08 20.79 -8.23
N GLU A 219 21.98 21.01 -6.92
CA GLU A 219 22.95 21.70 -6.06
C GLU A 219 23.63 20.72 -5.11
#